data_0ee658e3b0a59b48838b88f0879c3e6c
#
_entry.id   0ee658e3b0a59b48838b88f0879c3e6c
#
_cell.length_a   1.000
_cell.length_b   1.000
_cell.length_c   1.000
_cell.angle_alpha   90.00
_cell.angle_beta   90.00
_cell.angle_gamma   90.00
#
_symmetry.space_group_name_H-M   'P 1'
#
loop_
_entity.id
_entity.type
_entity.pdbx_description
1 polymer ?
#
loop_
_entity_poly.entity_id
_entity_poly.type
_entity_poly.pdbx_seq_one_letter_code
_entity_poly.pdbx_strand_id
1 'polypeptide(L)'
;MFAYCENNPINRADPSGQFWGIAIGVALFVGIVASFSGCSSNNKSSSKPKPYSNQANCYAYAMKLENDPRTGLPFQQKPQPGEFSGNALTARDLRGNSSTVKSNINKKVSADAKVLKLNYTEVSSADYVAKPGNWVVALVYATDGSDYHWYRRNDDGTWSHKPGSTPVISWDASGNTITDPATCDRGIYDGFLGYYE
;
A
#
# COMPACT_ATOMS: atom_id res chain seq x y z
N MET A 1 0.54 18.52 -11.49
CA MET A 1 0.33 18.31 -10.04
C MET A 1 -0.67 17.20 -9.92
N PHE A 2 -0.22 16.00 -9.56
CA PHE A 2 -1.06 14.80 -9.58
C PHE A 2 -1.52 14.54 -8.14
N ALA A 3 -2.78 14.82 -7.86
CA ALA A 3 -3.39 14.37 -6.60
C ALA A 3 -3.67 12.88 -6.73
N TYR A 4 -2.85 12.05 -6.10
CA TYR A 4 -3.20 10.66 -5.86
C TYR A 4 -4.34 10.64 -4.85
N CYS A 5 -5.31 9.75 -5.11
CA CYS A 5 -6.53 9.62 -4.30
C CYS A 5 -6.18 9.61 -2.82
N GLU A 6 -6.54 10.67 -2.18
CA GLU A 6 -6.32 10.94 -0.77
C GLU A 6 -6.77 9.74 0.06
N ASN A 7 -5.88 9.22 0.90
CA ASN A 7 -6.25 8.21 1.89
C ASN A 7 -7.14 8.76 3.00
N ASN A 8 -7.58 10.02 2.88
CA ASN A 8 -8.39 10.71 3.88
C ASN A 8 -9.86 10.78 3.46
N PRO A 9 -10.72 9.82 3.86
CA PRO A 9 -12.14 9.83 3.52
C PRO A 9 -12.95 10.90 4.26
N ILE A 10 -12.33 11.63 5.21
CA ILE A 10 -13.07 12.53 6.10
C ILE A 10 -13.22 13.94 5.52
N ASN A 11 -12.34 14.39 4.62
CA ASN A 11 -12.34 15.78 4.15
C ASN A 11 -12.33 16.01 2.64
N ARG A 12 -12.16 14.98 1.80
CA ARG A 12 -12.26 15.13 0.35
C ARG A 12 -12.78 13.85 -0.30
N ALA A 13 -14.02 13.88 -0.74
CA ALA A 13 -14.51 12.93 -1.73
C ALA A 13 -13.91 13.34 -3.08
N ASP A 14 -13.26 12.43 -3.80
CA ASP A 14 -13.04 12.59 -5.24
C ASP A 14 -14.39 12.32 -5.93
N PRO A 15 -15.12 13.35 -6.39
CA PRO A 15 -16.45 13.15 -6.98
C PRO A 15 -16.40 12.51 -8.36
N SER A 16 -15.23 12.40 -8.98
CA SER A 16 -15.14 12.03 -10.40
C SER A 16 -14.40 10.72 -10.66
N GLY A 17 -13.56 10.23 -9.75
CA GLY A 17 -12.77 9.00 -9.97
C GLY A 17 -11.92 9.06 -11.25
N GLN A 18 -11.73 10.23 -11.83
CA GLN A 18 -11.06 10.40 -13.11
C GLN A 18 -9.56 10.59 -12.89
N PHE A 19 -8.87 9.51 -13.12
CA PHE A 19 -7.45 9.49 -13.39
C PHE A 19 -7.17 10.33 -14.65
N TRP A 20 -6.53 11.47 -14.52
CA TRP A 20 -5.93 12.14 -15.67
C TRP A 20 -4.68 11.39 -16.06
N GLY A 21 -4.90 10.27 -16.78
CA GLY A 21 -3.82 9.46 -17.35
C GLY A 21 -3.14 10.23 -18.46
N ILE A 22 -1.83 10.28 -18.40
CA ILE A 22 -1.00 10.49 -19.58
C ILE A 22 -1.39 9.40 -20.58
N ALA A 23 -1.84 9.79 -21.76
CA ALA A 23 -2.08 8.90 -22.89
C ALA A 23 -0.73 8.28 -23.31
N ILE A 24 -0.40 7.11 -22.76
CA ILE A 24 0.68 6.28 -23.28
C ILE A 24 0.07 5.52 -24.46
N GLY A 25 0.62 5.79 -25.63
CA GLY A 25 0.21 5.17 -26.87
C GLY A 25 0.18 3.65 -26.76
N VAL A 26 -0.96 3.07 -27.12
CA VAL A 26 -1.15 1.63 -27.24
C VAL A 26 -0.33 1.16 -28.43
N ALA A 27 0.83 0.55 -28.19
CA ALA A 27 1.51 -0.26 -29.19
C ALA A 27 0.76 -1.60 -29.28
N LEU A 28 0.05 -1.77 -30.39
CA LEU A 28 -0.54 -3.06 -30.79
C LEU A 28 0.59 -4.08 -30.99
N PHE A 29 0.75 -5.01 -30.08
CA PHE A 29 1.50 -6.24 -30.33
C PHE A 29 0.55 -7.28 -30.89
N VAL A 30 0.68 -7.54 -32.19
CA VAL A 30 0.06 -8.68 -32.88
C VAL A 30 0.72 -9.95 -32.36
N GLY A 31 -0.07 -10.80 -31.72
CA GLY A 31 0.40 -12.07 -31.18
C GLY A 31 0.75 -13.09 -32.24
N ILE A 32 1.89 -13.71 -32.11
CA ILE A 32 2.22 -14.98 -32.78
C ILE A 32 1.84 -16.10 -31.82
N VAL A 33 0.82 -16.88 -32.20
CA VAL A 33 0.43 -18.10 -31.50
C VAL A 33 1.42 -19.19 -31.88
N ALA A 34 2.34 -19.55 -31.00
CA ALA A 34 3.11 -20.77 -31.12
C ALA A 34 2.46 -21.85 -30.24
N SER A 35 1.87 -22.83 -30.90
CA SER A 35 1.33 -24.03 -30.26
C SER A 35 2.47 -24.92 -29.81
N PHE A 36 2.64 -25.12 -28.51
CA PHE A 36 3.46 -26.21 -27.96
C PHE A 36 2.57 -27.22 -27.25
N SER A 37 2.52 -28.41 -27.83
CA SER A 37 1.88 -29.60 -27.23
C SER A 37 2.79 -30.19 -26.13
N GLY A 38 2.20 -30.44 -24.98
CA GLY A 38 2.44 -31.60 -24.12
C GLY A 38 3.70 -31.64 -23.29
N CYS A 39 3.54 -31.36 -21.99
CA CYS A 39 4.13 -32.22 -20.95
C CYS A 39 3.33 -32.10 -19.66
N SER A 40 2.85 -33.25 -19.19
CA SER A 40 2.12 -33.42 -17.93
C SER A 40 3.07 -33.17 -16.78
N SER A 41 2.76 -32.21 -15.91
CA SER A 41 3.41 -32.12 -14.60
C SER A 41 2.45 -31.48 -13.57
N ASN A 42 2.20 -32.26 -12.55
CA ASN A 42 1.64 -31.97 -11.24
C ASN A 42 1.08 -30.56 -10.99
N ASN A 43 -0.24 -30.46 -11.03
CA ASN A 43 -1.02 -29.30 -10.60
C ASN A 43 -0.81 -29.01 -9.10
N LYS A 44 0.18 -28.18 -8.75
CA LYS A 44 0.02 -27.25 -7.65
C LYS A 44 -0.81 -26.10 -8.22
N SER A 45 -2.07 -26.03 -7.84
CA SER A 45 -2.97 -24.92 -8.13
C SER A 45 -2.35 -23.65 -7.54
N SER A 46 -1.58 -22.92 -8.34
CA SER A 46 -1.20 -21.54 -8.00
C SER A 46 -2.43 -20.69 -8.34
N SER A 47 -3.34 -20.57 -7.38
CA SER A 47 -4.39 -19.56 -7.48
C SER A 47 -3.71 -18.19 -7.61
N LYS A 48 -3.96 -17.50 -8.74
CA LYS A 48 -3.52 -16.11 -8.88
C LYS A 48 -4.00 -15.34 -7.65
N PRO A 49 -3.15 -14.50 -7.04
CA PRO A 49 -3.57 -13.67 -5.90
C PRO A 49 -4.86 -12.95 -6.26
N LYS A 50 -5.86 -13.06 -5.39
CA LYS A 50 -7.14 -12.36 -5.58
C LYS A 50 -6.85 -10.85 -5.56
N PRO A 51 -7.34 -10.09 -6.55
CA PRO A 51 -7.06 -8.66 -6.59
C PRO A 51 -7.70 -7.97 -5.38
N TYR A 52 -6.97 -7.03 -4.77
CA TYR A 52 -7.51 -6.16 -3.74
C TYR A 52 -8.70 -5.35 -4.28
N SER A 53 -9.75 -5.20 -3.48
CA SER A 53 -10.90 -4.37 -3.83
C SER A 53 -10.51 -2.89 -3.98
N ASN A 54 -11.33 -2.09 -4.67
CA ASN A 54 -11.11 -0.66 -4.80
C ASN A 54 -11.16 0.08 -3.45
N GLN A 55 -11.79 -0.50 -2.44
CA GLN A 55 -11.86 0.06 -1.08
C GLN A 55 -10.75 -0.45 -0.16
N ALA A 56 -9.96 -1.44 -0.56
CA ALA A 56 -8.71 -1.76 0.11
C ALA A 56 -7.66 -0.73 -0.31
N ASN A 57 -7.27 0.17 0.59
CA ASN A 57 -6.28 1.22 0.34
C ASN A 57 -4.84 0.76 0.61
N CYS A 58 -3.88 1.71 0.65
CA CYS A 58 -2.47 1.43 0.94
C CYS A 58 -2.28 0.77 2.31
N TYR A 59 -3.06 1.14 3.32
CA TYR A 59 -2.99 0.55 4.66
C TYR A 59 -3.44 -0.90 4.65
N ALA A 60 -4.61 -1.21 4.05
CA ALA A 60 -5.07 -2.59 3.89
C ALA A 60 -4.05 -3.43 3.10
N TYR A 61 -3.47 -2.85 2.04
CA TYR A 61 -2.44 -3.51 1.24
C TYR A 61 -1.18 -3.81 2.05
N ALA A 62 -0.69 -2.84 2.81
CA ALA A 62 0.49 -2.99 3.67
C ALA A 62 0.27 -4.08 4.73
N MET A 63 -0.92 -4.15 5.33
CA MET A 63 -1.28 -5.14 6.33
C MET A 63 -1.73 -6.50 5.74
N LYS A 64 -1.63 -6.71 4.41
CA LYS A 64 -2.10 -7.92 3.70
C LYS A 64 -3.57 -8.26 3.94
N LEU A 65 -4.42 -7.26 4.12
CA LEU A 65 -5.86 -7.41 4.33
C LEU A 65 -6.60 -7.32 2.99
N GLU A 66 -6.95 -8.46 2.40
CA GLU A 66 -7.73 -8.52 1.15
C GLU A 66 -9.21 -8.16 1.39
N ASN A 67 -9.72 -8.52 2.55
CA ASN A 67 -11.08 -8.27 3.01
C ASN A 67 -11.05 -7.60 4.40
N ASP A 68 -12.17 -7.00 4.79
CA ASP A 68 -12.37 -6.49 6.14
C ASP A 68 -12.33 -7.68 7.14
N PRO A 69 -11.37 -7.72 8.06
CA PRO A 69 -11.21 -8.83 8.98
C PRO A 69 -12.36 -8.98 9.98
N ARG A 70 -13.20 -7.95 10.13
CA ARG A 70 -14.38 -7.96 11.02
C ARG A 70 -15.55 -8.73 10.42
N THR A 71 -15.66 -8.75 9.09
CA THR A 71 -16.81 -9.32 8.37
C THR A 71 -16.43 -10.46 7.43
N GLY A 72 -15.15 -10.56 7.02
CA GLY A 72 -14.66 -11.46 5.98
C GLY A 72 -15.06 -11.05 4.55
N LEU A 73 -15.76 -9.93 4.39
CA LEU A 73 -16.24 -9.39 3.11
C LEU A 73 -15.29 -8.31 2.57
N PRO A 74 -15.37 -7.98 1.27
CA PRO A 74 -14.62 -6.85 0.71
C PRO A 74 -14.89 -5.56 1.50
N PHE A 75 -13.86 -4.75 1.68
CA PHE A 75 -13.97 -3.45 2.34
C PHE A 75 -15.08 -2.60 1.70
N GLN A 76 -15.93 -2.02 2.51
CA GLN A 76 -16.97 -1.07 2.08
C GLN A 76 -16.45 0.37 2.08
N GLN A 77 -15.41 0.64 2.85
CA GLN A 77 -14.70 1.92 2.93
C GLN A 77 -13.21 1.67 3.13
N LYS A 78 -12.39 2.68 2.84
CA LYS A 78 -10.93 2.61 2.99
C LYS A 78 -10.56 2.57 4.48
N PRO A 79 -9.98 1.47 4.99
CA PRO A 79 -9.63 1.39 6.41
C PRO A 79 -8.50 2.37 6.76
N GLN A 80 -8.57 2.92 7.98
CA GLN A 80 -7.57 3.82 8.51
C GLN A 80 -6.77 3.14 9.63
N PRO A 81 -5.47 3.49 9.83
CA PRO A 81 -4.74 3.05 11.02
C PRO A 81 -5.52 3.32 12.31
N GLY A 82 -5.64 2.33 13.18
CA GLY A 82 -6.42 2.40 14.41
C GLY A 82 -7.90 2.05 14.28
N GLU A 83 -8.40 1.81 13.07
CA GLU A 83 -9.82 1.52 12.86
C GLU A 83 -10.23 0.17 13.46
N PHE A 84 -9.38 -0.85 13.35
CA PHE A 84 -9.70 -2.19 13.89
C PHE A 84 -9.64 -2.24 15.41
N SER A 85 -8.92 -1.32 16.03
CA SER A 85 -8.84 -1.14 17.49
C SER A 85 -9.81 -0.10 18.04
N GLY A 86 -10.67 0.48 17.18
CA GLY A 86 -11.71 1.44 17.58
C GLY A 86 -11.23 2.87 17.78
N ASN A 87 -10.01 3.22 17.31
CA ASN A 87 -9.45 4.58 17.41
C ASN A 87 -8.79 4.97 16.10
N ALA A 88 -9.60 5.15 15.05
CA ALA A 88 -9.12 5.47 13.70
C ALA A 88 -8.29 6.76 13.63
N LEU A 89 -7.33 6.78 12.70
CA LEU A 89 -6.51 7.96 12.37
C LEU A 89 -7.40 9.11 11.90
N THR A 90 -7.07 10.31 12.35
CA THR A 90 -7.77 11.53 11.96
C THR A 90 -6.80 12.52 11.32
N ALA A 91 -7.31 13.53 10.59
CA ALA A 91 -6.49 14.59 10.02
C ALA A 91 -5.65 15.35 11.07
N ARG A 92 -6.08 15.36 12.33
CA ARG A 92 -5.31 15.97 13.43
C ARG A 92 -4.03 15.20 13.74
N ASP A 93 -4.05 13.88 13.58
CA ASP A 93 -2.92 12.99 13.88
C ASP A 93 -1.76 13.19 12.88
N LEU A 94 -2.04 13.74 11.70
CA LEU A 94 -1.05 14.05 10.64
C LEU A 94 -0.42 15.43 10.80
N ARG A 95 -0.78 16.20 11.84
CA ARG A 95 -0.24 17.54 12.09
C ARG A 95 0.89 17.51 13.09
N GLY A 96 1.88 18.37 12.86
CA GLY A 96 3.05 18.51 13.72
C GLY A 96 4.34 18.15 12.99
N ASN A 97 5.42 17.97 13.75
CA ASN A 97 6.68 17.52 13.18
C ASN A 97 6.67 16.01 12.90
N SER A 98 7.63 15.53 12.10
CA SER A 98 7.75 14.13 11.70
C SER A 98 7.70 13.14 12.87
N SER A 99 8.33 13.48 13.99
CA SER A 99 8.35 12.62 15.19
C SER A 99 6.95 12.49 15.80
N THR A 100 6.19 13.57 15.85
CA THR A 100 4.80 13.58 16.35
C THR A 100 3.90 12.75 15.43
N VAL A 101 3.96 12.99 14.13
CA VAL A 101 3.16 12.25 13.13
C VAL A 101 3.49 10.77 13.17
N LYS A 102 4.79 10.41 13.17
CA LYS A 102 5.27 9.03 13.31
C LYS A 102 4.69 8.37 14.56
N SER A 103 4.78 9.03 15.71
CA SER A 103 4.25 8.51 16.98
C SER A 103 2.74 8.27 16.93
N ASN A 104 1.99 9.21 16.38
CA ASN A 104 0.53 9.11 16.25
C ASN A 104 0.11 7.93 15.39
N ILE A 105 0.70 7.80 14.19
CA ILE A 105 0.39 6.70 13.28
C ILE A 105 0.80 5.36 13.90
N ASN A 106 2.03 5.25 14.41
CA ASN A 106 2.55 4.01 14.99
C ASN A 106 1.73 3.53 16.19
N LYS A 107 1.26 4.41 17.04
CA LYS A 107 0.38 4.05 18.16
C LYS A 107 -0.91 3.37 17.66
N LYS A 108 -1.49 3.89 16.60
CA LYS A 108 -2.74 3.37 16.01
C LYS A 108 -2.52 2.05 15.27
N VAL A 109 -1.46 1.96 14.46
CA VAL A 109 -1.08 0.71 13.77
C VAL A 109 -0.73 -0.39 14.76
N SER A 110 0.03 -0.07 15.83
CA SER A 110 0.36 -1.04 16.88
C SER A 110 -0.87 -1.56 17.62
N ALA A 111 -1.90 -0.72 17.80
CA ALA A 111 -3.16 -1.15 18.40
C ALA A 111 -3.92 -2.10 17.47
N ASP A 112 -4.01 -1.77 16.18
CA ASP A 112 -4.62 -2.63 15.18
C ASP A 112 -3.86 -3.96 15.03
N ALA A 113 -2.53 -3.93 14.99
CA ALA A 113 -1.70 -5.12 14.87
C ALA A 113 -1.97 -6.13 16.01
N LYS A 114 -2.19 -5.65 17.24
CA LYS A 114 -2.59 -6.50 18.38
C LYS A 114 -3.93 -7.19 18.14
N VAL A 115 -4.92 -6.44 17.63
CA VAL A 115 -6.26 -6.99 17.31
C VAL A 115 -6.17 -8.01 16.19
N LEU A 116 -5.38 -7.72 15.17
CA LEU A 116 -5.20 -8.54 13.97
C LEU A 116 -4.21 -9.71 14.18
N LYS A 117 -3.54 -9.77 15.33
CA LYS A 117 -2.47 -10.75 15.64
C LYS A 117 -1.32 -10.68 14.64
N LEU A 118 -0.95 -9.49 14.23
CA LEU A 118 0.19 -9.17 13.39
C LEU A 118 1.35 -8.64 14.23
N ASN A 119 2.56 -8.77 13.73
CA ASN A 119 3.70 -8.02 14.25
C ASN A 119 3.70 -6.61 13.68
N TYR A 120 4.18 -5.66 14.46
CA TYR A 120 4.45 -4.30 14.00
C TYR A 120 5.57 -3.71 14.85
N THR A 121 6.78 -3.74 14.30
CA THR A 121 8.00 -3.28 14.96
C THR A 121 8.87 -2.53 13.96
N GLU A 122 9.44 -1.41 14.36
CA GLU A 122 10.36 -0.66 13.52
C GLU A 122 11.63 -1.46 13.23
N VAL A 123 12.09 -1.42 11.96
CA VAL A 123 13.29 -2.10 11.49
C VAL A 123 14.25 -1.12 10.83
N SER A 124 15.51 -1.52 10.65
CA SER A 124 16.61 -0.61 10.35
C SER A 124 16.68 -0.12 8.91
N SER A 125 16.19 -0.89 7.93
CA SER A 125 16.43 -0.57 6.51
C SER A 125 15.44 -1.25 5.57
N ALA A 126 15.46 -0.82 4.30
CA ALA A 126 14.73 -1.45 3.20
C ALA A 126 15.11 -2.92 2.98
N ASP A 127 16.37 -3.26 3.27
CA ASP A 127 16.92 -4.61 3.06
C ASP A 127 16.76 -5.53 4.26
N TYR A 128 16.09 -5.07 5.32
CA TYR A 128 15.84 -5.90 6.50
C TYR A 128 15.18 -7.22 6.12
N VAL A 129 15.71 -8.32 6.63
CA VAL A 129 15.15 -9.66 6.39
C VAL A 129 14.07 -9.94 7.44
N ALA A 130 12.82 -9.91 7.00
CA ALA A 130 11.69 -10.20 7.89
C ALA A 130 11.73 -11.62 8.43
N LYS A 131 11.22 -11.81 9.64
CA LYS A 131 11.06 -13.14 10.23
C LYS A 131 10.07 -13.98 9.43
N PRO A 132 10.16 -15.32 9.50
CA PRO A 132 9.23 -16.20 8.82
C PRO A 132 7.76 -15.84 9.13
N GLY A 133 6.97 -15.64 8.07
CA GLY A 133 5.56 -15.25 8.16
C GLY A 133 5.31 -13.74 8.22
N ASN A 134 6.34 -12.92 8.41
CA ASN A 134 6.27 -11.47 8.40
C ASN A 134 6.70 -10.90 7.05
N TRP A 135 6.59 -9.59 6.90
CA TRP A 135 7.01 -8.84 5.70
C TRP A 135 7.38 -7.40 6.09
N VAL A 136 8.12 -6.74 5.23
CA VAL A 136 8.55 -5.36 5.49
C VAL A 136 7.61 -4.38 4.80
N VAL A 137 7.24 -3.32 5.51
CA VAL A 137 6.48 -2.18 5.00
C VAL A 137 7.22 -0.88 5.27
N ALA A 138 6.93 0.15 4.48
CA ALA A 138 7.47 1.49 4.69
C ALA A 138 6.33 2.51 4.81
N LEU A 139 6.48 3.44 5.74
CA LEU A 139 5.52 4.51 6.00
C LEU A 139 6.11 5.86 5.57
N VAL A 140 5.30 6.59 4.80
CA VAL A 140 5.61 7.96 4.35
C VAL A 140 4.39 8.85 4.59
N TYR A 141 4.58 10.17 4.56
CA TYR A 141 3.50 11.13 4.71
C TYR A 141 3.79 12.41 3.95
N ALA A 142 2.76 13.19 3.66
CA ALA A 142 2.89 14.54 3.15
C ALA A 142 3.15 15.49 4.34
N THR A 143 4.26 16.26 4.30
CA THR A 143 4.66 17.11 5.44
C THR A 143 3.73 18.29 5.70
N ASP A 144 2.85 18.59 4.74
CA ASP A 144 1.73 19.53 4.93
C ASP A 144 0.56 18.94 5.76
N GLY A 145 0.67 17.66 6.15
CA GLY A 145 -0.34 16.97 6.95
C GLY A 145 -1.58 16.54 6.17
N SER A 146 -1.55 16.56 4.83
CA SER A 146 -2.71 16.25 3.99
C SER A 146 -2.97 14.75 3.87
N ASP A 147 -1.92 13.90 3.89
CA ASP A 147 -2.06 12.47 3.66
C ASP A 147 -0.86 11.67 4.19
N TYR A 148 -1.01 10.34 4.20
CA TYR A 148 0.05 9.36 4.45
C TYR A 148 -0.03 8.23 3.44
N HIS A 149 1.04 7.44 3.30
CA HIS A 149 1.05 6.32 2.37
C HIS A 149 1.92 5.17 2.87
N TRP A 150 1.60 3.95 2.37
CA TRP A 150 2.30 2.72 2.69
C TRP A 150 2.82 2.04 1.45
N TYR A 151 4.04 1.52 1.56
CA TYR A 151 4.65 0.58 0.62
C TYR A 151 4.83 -0.78 1.28
N ARG A 152 4.88 -1.83 0.49
CA ARG A 152 5.18 -3.19 0.94
C ARG A 152 6.28 -3.78 0.07
N ARG A 153 7.25 -4.44 0.70
CA ARG A 153 8.34 -5.14 0.02
C ARG A 153 7.82 -6.42 -0.61
N ASN A 154 8.21 -6.69 -1.85
CA ASN A 154 7.95 -7.90 -2.59
C ASN A 154 9.01 -8.97 -2.29
N ASP A 155 8.73 -10.23 -2.63
CA ASP A 155 9.67 -11.34 -2.39
C ASP A 155 10.96 -11.22 -3.23
N ASP A 156 10.93 -10.50 -4.35
CA ASP A 156 12.07 -10.20 -5.21
C ASP A 156 12.93 -9.04 -4.73
N GLY A 157 12.59 -8.43 -3.60
CA GLY A 157 13.28 -7.29 -3.01
C GLY A 157 12.84 -5.92 -3.52
N THR A 158 12.06 -5.85 -4.58
CA THR A 158 11.41 -4.61 -5.03
C THR A 158 10.27 -4.22 -4.10
N TRP A 159 9.69 -3.03 -4.33
CA TRP A 159 8.57 -2.54 -3.54
C TRP A 159 7.35 -2.27 -4.40
N SER A 160 6.20 -2.38 -3.79
CA SER A 160 4.92 -2.09 -4.42
C SER A 160 4.00 -1.36 -3.45
N HIS A 161 2.99 -0.70 -4.00
CA HIS A 161 2.01 0.03 -3.22
C HIS A 161 0.65 0.02 -3.90
N LYS A 162 -0.38 0.39 -3.15
CA LYS A 162 -1.74 0.52 -3.68
C LYS A 162 -2.26 1.93 -3.42
N PRO A 163 -2.12 2.87 -4.38
CA PRO A 163 -2.62 4.22 -4.23
C PRO A 163 -4.16 4.24 -4.18
N GLY A 164 -4.73 4.51 -3.02
CA GLY A 164 -6.17 4.63 -2.84
C GLY A 164 -6.98 3.50 -3.47
N SER A 165 -7.86 3.84 -4.42
CA SER A 165 -8.74 2.91 -5.13
C SER A 165 -8.10 2.24 -6.36
N THR A 166 -6.86 2.60 -6.73
CA THR A 166 -6.17 2.05 -7.91
C THR A 166 -5.67 0.61 -7.69
N PRO A 167 -5.29 -0.12 -8.74
CA PRO A 167 -4.57 -1.39 -8.61
C PRO A 167 -3.25 -1.23 -7.85
N VAL A 168 -2.69 -2.37 -7.42
CA VAL A 168 -1.32 -2.44 -6.92
C VAL A 168 -0.35 -2.14 -8.06
N ILE A 169 0.64 -1.30 -7.79
CA ILE A 169 1.69 -0.91 -8.73
C ILE A 169 3.07 -1.04 -8.07
N SER A 170 4.12 -1.24 -8.90
CA SER A 170 5.51 -1.43 -8.46
C SER A 170 6.44 -0.32 -8.97
N TRP A 171 5.90 0.82 -9.37
CA TRP A 171 6.64 1.98 -9.84
C TRP A 171 6.31 3.22 -9.02
N ASP A 172 7.28 4.11 -8.95
CA ASP A 172 7.20 5.38 -8.25
C ASP A 172 6.46 6.46 -9.08
N ALA A 173 6.38 7.69 -8.57
CA ALA A 173 5.68 8.78 -9.24
C ALA A 173 6.34 9.22 -10.57
N SER A 174 7.61 8.88 -10.79
CA SER A 174 8.35 9.08 -12.05
C SER A 174 8.29 7.87 -12.99
N GLY A 175 7.62 6.77 -12.60
CA GLY A 175 7.49 5.55 -13.40
C GLY A 175 8.67 4.58 -13.29
N ASN A 176 9.56 4.75 -12.32
CA ASN A 176 10.69 3.86 -12.08
C ASN A 176 10.30 2.73 -11.12
N THR A 177 10.93 1.56 -11.27
CA THR A 177 10.80 0.47 -10.30
C THR A 177 11.24 0.95 -8.91
N ILE A 178 10.44 0.68 -7.89
CA ILE A 178 10.75 1.07 -6.52
C ILE A 178 11.71 0.04 -5.93
N THR A 179 12.94 0.45 -5.67
CA THR A 179 13.96 -0.34 -4.97
C THR A 179 14.06 0.02 -3.49
N ASP A 180 13.76 1.28 -3.16
CA ASP A 180 13.74 1.79 -1.78
C ASP A 180 12.74 2.95 -1.64
N PRO A 181 11.68 2.81 -0.82
CA PRO A 181 10.72 3.89 -0.56
C PRO A 181 11.30 5.14 0.11
N ALA A 182 12.45 5.05 0.76
CA ALA A 182 13.08 6.24 1.36
C ALA A 182 13.66 7.18 0.30
N THR A 183 14.06 6.65 -0.87
CA THR A 183 14.79 7.41 -1.90
C THR A 183 14.05 7.54 -3.24
N CYS A 184 12.99 6.77 -3.47
CA CYS A 184 12.19 6.84 -4.70
C CYS A 184 11.40 8.16 -4.80
N ASP A 185 10.88 8.47 -5.98
CA ASP A 185 9.96 9.58 -6.17
C ASP A 185 8.57 9.22 -5.59
N ARG A 186 8.23 9.81 -4.46
CA ARG A 186 6.98 9.56 -3.74
C ARG A 186 5.86 10.57 -4.06
N GLY A 187 6.10 11.46 -5.03
CA GLY A 187 5.15 12.52 -5.35
C GLY A 187 4.93 13.47 -4.16
N ILE A 188 3.71 13.55 -3.64
CA ILE A 188 3.36 14.43 -2.52
C ILE A 188 3.89 13.98 -1.15
N TYR A 189 4.32 12.72 -1.02
CA TYR A 189 4.75 12.16 0.26
C TYR A 189 6.24 12.44 0.51
N ASP A 190 6.58 13.67 0.78
CA ASP A 190 7.95 14.17 0.96
C ASP A 190 8.60 13.73 2.29
N GLY A 191 7.80 13.37 3.29
CA GLY A 191 8.28 12.88 4.58
C GLY A 191 8.38 11.35 4.64
N PHE A 192 9.53 10.83 5.10
CA PHE A 192 9.75 9.40 5.36
C PHE A 192 9.70 9.13 6.86
N LEU A 193 8.90 8.13 7.30
CA LEU A 193 8.68 7.85 8.73
C LEU A 193 9.29 6.53 9.21
N GLY A 194 9.73 5.66 8.32
CA GLY A 194 10.44 4.45 8.70
C GLY A 194 9.99 3.17 7.99
N TYR A 195 10.73 2.10 8.30
CA TYR A 195 10.41 0.73 7.89
C TYR A 195 9.91 -0.05 9.10
N TYR A 196 9.01 -1.01 8.86
CA TYR A 196 8.38 -1.83 9.90
C TYR A 196 8.21 -3.27 9.40
N GLU A 197 8.25 -4.21 10.36
CA GLU A 197 7.96 -5.62 10.17
C GLU A 197 6.64 -5.98 10.84
#